data_1c720c7d479e0dd3fe65a3f78aab4b7e
#
_entry.id   1c720c7d479e0dd3fe65a3f78aab4b7e
#
_cell.length_a   1.000
_cell.length_b   1.000
_cell.length_c   1.000
_cell.angle_alpha   90.00
_cell.angle_beta   90.00
_cell.angle_gamma   90.00
#
_symmetry.space_group_name_H-M   'P 1'
#
loop_
_entity.id
_entity.type
_entity.pdbx_description
1 polymer ?
#
loop_
_entity_poly.entity_id
_entity_poly.type
_entity_poly.pdbx_seq_one_letter_code
_entity_poly.pdbx_strand_id
1 'polypeptide(L)'
;MQNIIKKIIIILTIIVLGVGIFFGVKFYQNSNPKNSRTPSNTVKNTDRGRTPFQTRVSTSTGVETIVEDTQPVINPESAAVLKKPRLVQLWKDPVSGFDFVYKDIEIAATTTTISTSTIIKNIVNKNILKNQEYIYLWDRKTGHIYENLASTTEVSKISNYTLPGAEDVYFADNSSVVVRKLKDDNDTIDTFYIKLEKEFSTSTTYKANIRDINIDSSNIAFLGSVKKVFYFINKTGKGIITSIDGSTRTSAISTSVSEWLSQYVNKDLITLTTKPSAYFKGYLFTLSTNGLGKNIYILGEKYGFNTLTSPDGKKVIYNEILNNTLETFIYDIKSKSSTYLSQATLIDKCVWALDSKKVYCGIPQKLYEAPYPDAWYKNDVSFADNIWSINAESGKFSITIPLQDQVSTPIDVYKMVVSSSGKYLLFQNKNDLTLWKYNLTLE
;
A
#
# COMPACT_ATOMS: atom_id res chain seq x y z
N MET A 1 19.67 60.52 -10.64
CA MET A 1 18.85 59.32 -10.56
C MET A 1 19.65 58.08 -10.10
N GLN A 2 20.75 57.72 -10.69
CA GLN A 2 21.55 56.50 -10.34
C GLN A 2 22.02 56.45 -8.89
N ASN A 3 22.39 57.55 -8.25
CA ASN A 3 22.83 57.56 -6.86
C ASN A 3 21.68 57.36 -5.82
N ILE A 4 20.46 57.69 -6.18
CA ILE A 4 19.29 57.48 -5.36
C ILE A 4 18.89 56.02 -5.38
N ILE A 5 18.92 55.39 -6.55
CA ILE A 5 18.64 53.96 -6.79
C ILE A 5 19.63 53.08 -5.99
N LYS A 6 20.95 53.44 -6.04
CA LYS A 6 21.96 52.71 -5.25
C LYS A 6 21.72 52.80 -3.74
N LYS A 7 21.33 53.96 -3.23
CA LYS A 7 20.99 54.10 -1.79
C LYS A 7 19.75 53.32 -1.38
N ILE A 8 18.73 53.25 -2.22
CA ILE A 8 17.52 52.44 -1.99
C ILE A 8 17.84 50.95 -1.96
N ILE A 9 18.67 50.46 -2.87
CA ILE A 9 19.11 49.06 -2.92
C ILE A 9 19.89 48.68 -1.66
N ILE A 10 20.80 49.58 -1.20
CA ILE A 10 21.58 49.32 0.04
C ILE A 10 20.65 49.25 1.27
N ILE A 11 19.67 50.13 1.37
CA ILE A 11 18.72 50.12 2.49
C ILE A 11 17.86 48.84 2.47
N LEU A 12 17.39 48.44 1.33
CA LEU A 12 16.63 47.19 1.17
C LEU A 12 17.45 45.96 1.55
N THR A 13 18.73 45.87 1.16
CA THR A 13 19.61 44.75 1.54
C THR A 13 19.87 44.72 3.06
N ILE A 14 20.02 45.85 3.73
CA ILE A 14 20.19 45.92 5.19
C ILE A 14 18.93 45.44 5.91
N ILE A 15 17.74 45.83 5.43
CA ILE A 15 16.46 45.38 6.01
C ILE A 15 16.29 43.84 5.86
N VAL A 16 16.60 43.28 4.69
CA VAL A 16 16.51 41.81 4.44
C VAL A 16 17.48 41.04 5.34
N LEU A 17 18.72 41.54 5.53
CA LEU A 17 19.70 40.95 6.44
C LEU A 17 19.25 41.05 7.91
N GLY A 18 18.68 42.17 8.32
CA GLY A 18 18.15 42.34 9.69
C GLY A 18 17.00 41.38 10.01
N VAL A 19 16.07 41.21 9.06
CA VAL A 19 14.95 40.26 9.20
C VAL A 19 15.47 38.82 9.24
N GLY A 20 16.44 38.46 8.40
CA GLY A 20 17.05 37.12 8.42
C GLY A 20 17.73 36.80 9.74
N ILE A 21 18.47 37.72 10.33
CA ILE A 21 19.11 37.55 11.65
C ILE A 21 18.06 37.44 12.75
N PHE A 22 16.99 38.21 12.73
CA PHE A 22 15.93 38.17 13.74
C PHE A 22 15.19 36.82 13.73
N PHE A 23 14.86 36.30 12.56
CA PHE A 23 14.23 34.97 12.45
C PHE A 23 15.21 33.83 12.79
N GLY A 24 16.50 33.97 12.42
CA GLY A 24 17.53 32.99 12.76
C GLY A 24 17.75 32.86 14.26
N VAL A 25 17.80 33.98 15.00
CA VAL A 25 17.93 34.00 16.47
C VAL A 25 16.68 33.43 17.15
N LYS A 26 15.49 33.75 16.67
CA LYS A 26 14.24 33.20 17.22
C LYS A 26 14.13 31.69 16.98
N PHE A 27 14.58 31.18 15.82
CA PHE A 27 14.63 29.75 15.52
C PHE A 27 15.63 29.02 16.41
N TYR A 28 16.83 29.59 16.62
CA TYR A 28 17.87 29.03 17.50
C TYR A 28 17.43 28.98 18.98
N GLN A 29 16.70 29.99 19.47
CA GLN A 29 16.17 30.00 20.83
C GLN A 29 15.05 28.99 21.06
N ASN A 30 14.24 28.68 20.03
CA ASN A 30 13.19 27.68 20.12
C ASN A 30 13.70 26.23 19.98
N SER A 31 14.88 26.04 19.43
CA SER A 31 15.49 24.71 19.20
C SER A 31 16.28 24.15 20.37
N ASN A 32 16.48 24.94 21.44
CA ASN A 32 17.20 24.53 22.66
C ASN A 32 16.34 24.72 23.92
N PRO A 33 15.51 23.75 24.32
CA PRO A 33 14.84 23.79 25.61
C PRO A 33 15.88 23.59 26.73
N LYS A 34 16.01 24.59 27.57
CA LYS A 34 16.82 24.52 28.79
C LYS A 34 16.31 23.40 29.70
N ASN A 35 17.20 22.45 30.01
CA ASN A 35 17.00 21.42 31.02
C ASN A 35 16.61 22.07 32.37
N SER A 36 15.38 21.93 32.79
CA SER A 36 14.95 22.16 34.16
C SER A 36 15.11 20.85 34.96
N ARG A 37 16.06 20.88 35.90
CA ARG A 37 16.25 19.81 36.88
C ARG A 37 15.06 19.81 37.85
N THR A 38 14.39 18.68 37.93
CA THR A 38 13.43 18.36 38.99
C THR A 38 14.17 17.62 40.12
N PRO A 39 13.91 17.94 41.42
CA PRO A 39 14.64 17.31 42.52
C PRO A 39 14.12 15.89 42.77
N SER A 40 15.05 14.99 43.02
CA SER A 40 14.83 13.61 43.44
C SER A 40 14.31 13.57 44.89
N ASN A 41 13.20 12.89 45.09
CA ASN A 41 12.81 12.42 46.42
C ASN A 41 13.23 10.94 46.56
N THR A 42 14.20 10.76 47.41
CA THR A 42 14.71 9.49 47.91
C THR A 42 13.71 8.90 48.91
N VAL A 43 13.19 7.71 48.66
CA VAL A 43 12.56 6.88 49.70
C VAL A 43 13.38 5.63 49.84
N LYS A 44 13.83 5.39 51.04
CA LYS A 44 14.70 4.34 51.50
C LYS A 44 14.06 2.95 51.42
N ASN A 45 14.84 2.06 50.89
CA ASN A 45 14.68 0.62 50.91
C ASN A 45 14.84 0.05 52.34
N THR A 46 14.03 -0.89 52.73
CA THR A 46 14.37 -1.88 53.74
C THR A 46 14.21 -3.28 53.19
N ASP A 47 15.29 -3.92 53.27
CA ASP A 47 15.75 -5.24 52.94
C ASP A 47 15.00 -6.39 53.62
N ARG A 48 14.87 -7.53 52.95
CA ARG A 48 14.96 -8.93 53.41
C ARG A 48 14.42 -9.87 52.34
N GLY A 49 15.21 -10.50 51.57
CA GLY A 49 16.11 -11.64 51.78
C GLY A 49 15.37 -12.97 51.87
N ARG A 50 15.47 -13.81 50.81
CA ARG A 50 15.85 -15.26 50.88
C ARG A 50 15.59 -16.01 49.56
N THR A 51 16.66 -16.54 49.01
CA THR A 51 16.75 -17.70 48.12
C THR A 51 16.92 -18.97 48.98
N PRO A 52 17.10 -20.19 48.44
CA PRO A 52 16.59 -20.86 47.25
C PRO A 52 15.96 -22.23 47.60
N PHE A 53 15.27 -22.84 46.65
CA PHE A 53 14.66 -24.15 46.79
C PHE A 53 15.68 -25.26 46.64
N GLN A 54 15.73 -26.15 47.68
CA GLN A 54 16.48 -27.43 47.65
C GLN A 54 15.47 -28.57 47.40
N THR A 55 15.83 -29.41 46.45
CA THR A 55 15.25 -30.69 46.12
C THR A 55 15.42 -31.67 47.32
N ARG A 56 14.35 -32.33 47.73
CA ARG A 56 14.44 -33.54 48.56
C ARG A 56 13.71 -34.69 47.91
N VAL A 57 14.45 -35.70 47.58
CA VAL A 57 13.97 -37.05 47.28
C VAL A 57 13.70 -37.76 48.59
N SER A 58 12.54 -38.42 48.73
CA SER A 58 12.30 -39.42 49.77
C SER A 58 11.55 -40.61 49.17
N THR A 59 12.21 -41.71 49.16
CA THR A 59 11.69 -43.06 48.93
C THR A 59 10.97 -43.58 50.19
N SER A 60 9.78 -44.14 50.05
CA SER A 60 9.35 -45.31 50.84
C SER A 60 8.10 -45.99 50.26
N THR A 61 8.32 -47.18 49.97
CA THR A 61 7.50 -48.42 49.84
C THR A 61 6.06 -48.40 50.32
N GLY A 62 5.17 -48.95 49.47
CA GLY A 62 4.23 -49.97 49.91
C GLY A 62 2.75 -49.70 49.62
N VAL A 63 2.17 -50.70 48.95
CA VAL A 63 0.75 -51.14 48.91
C VAL A 63 -0.04 -50.68 47.69
N GLU A 64 -0.25 -51.67 46.81
CA GLU A 64 -1.22 -51.65 45.70
C GLU A 64 -2.65 -51.53 46.23
N THR A 65 -3.39 -50.63 45.66
CA THR A 65 -4.86 -50.71 45.59
C THR A 65 -5.24 -50.33 44.15
N ILE A 66 -5.86 -51.30 43.47
CA ILE A 66 -6.44 -51.16 42.16
C ILE A 66 -7.65 -50.25 42.33
N VAL A 67 -7.63 -49.07 41.71
CA VAL A 67 -8.78 -48.21 41.50
C VAL A 67 -9.03 -48.14 40.02
N GLU A 68 -10.20 -48.60 39.60
CA GLU A 68 -10.68 -48.54 38.23
C GLU A 68 -10.55 -47.12 37.63
N ASP A 69 -9.89 -47.07 36.51
CA ASP A 69 -9.71 -45.88 35.70
C ASP A 69 -11.02 -45.52 35.00
N THR A 70 -11.82 -44.67 35.65
CA THR A 70 -12.91 -43.96 34.93
C THR A 70 -12.29 -42.78 34.21
N GLN A 71 -11.95 -42.99 32.95
CA GLN A 71 -11.62 -41.89 32.03
C GLN A 71 -12.76 -40.87 32.04
N PRO A 72 -12.46 -39.56 32.22
CA PRO A 72 -13.47 -38.54 31.96
C PRO A 72 -13.80 -38.56 30.48
N VAL A 73 -15.04 -38.82 30.14
CA VAL A 73 -15.61 -38.64 28.83
C VAL A 73 -15.45 -37.16 28.50
N ILE A 74 -14.44 -36.84 27.70
CA ILE A 74 -14.29 -35.52 27.11
C ILE A 74 -15.38 -35.40 26.06
N ASN A 75 -16.43 -34.67 26.41
CA ASN A 75 -17.49 -34.28 25.53
C ASN A 75 -16.86 -33.47 24.36
N PRO A 76 -16.94 -33.89 23.08
CA PRO A 76 -16.30 -33.20 21.97
C PRO A 76 -17.02 -31.90 21.57
N GLU A 77 -17.87 -31.35 22.41
CA GLU A 77 -18.76 -30.24 22.09
C GLU A 77 -18.35 -28.92 22.73
N SER A 78 -17.10 -28.52 22.67
CA SER A 78 -16.71 -27.09 22.75
C SER A 78 -15.28 -26.83 22.31
N ALA A 79 -14.88 -27.35 21.18
CA ALA A 79 -13.84 -26.62 20.42
C ALA A 79 -14.55 -25.40 19.82
N ALA A 80 -14.57 -24.29 20.55
CA ALA A 80 -14.93 -23.01 19.97
C ALA A 80 -14.04 -22.84 18.73
N VAL A 81 -14.64 -22.98 17.56
CA VAL A 81 -13.97 -22.66 16.28
C VAL A 81 -13.55 -21.21 16.41
N LEU A 82 -12.27 -20.95 16.69
CA LEU A 82 -11.71 -19.62 16.77
C LEU A 82 -11.95 -18.98 15.41
N LYS A 83 -12.98 -18.14 15.35
CA LYS A 83 -13.37 -17.42 14.12
C LYS A 83 -12.15 -16.62 13.71
N LYS A 84 -11.55 -16.96 12.56
CA LYS A 84 -10.38 -16.22 12.05
C LYS A 84 -10.74 -14.73 11.94
N PRO A 85 -9.91 -13.82 12.45
CA PRO A 85 -10.22 -12.40 12.37
C PRO A 85 -10.32 -11.98 10.90
N ARG A 86 -11.37 -11.23 10.56
CA ARG A 86 -11.58 -10.71 9.20
C ARG A 86 -10.58 -9.62 8.86
N LEU A 87 -10.25 -8.75 9.84
CA LEU A 87 -9.29 -7.67 9.74
C LEU A 87 -7.99 -8.06 10.46
N VAL A 88 -6.86 -7.93 9.78
CA VAL A 88 -5.54 -8.27 10.30
C VAL A 88 -4.55 -7.18 9.91
N GLN A 89 -3.81 -6.65 10.88
CA GLN A 89 -2.60 -5.89 10.60
C GLN A 89 -1.51 -6.88 10.15
N LEU A 90 -1.31 -6.97 8.83
CA LEU A 90 -0.41 -7.96 8.25
C LEU A 90 1.06 -7.61 8.47
N TRP A 91 1.39 -6.31 8.47
CA TRP A 91 2.74 -5.83 8.72
C TRP A 91 2.73 -4.54 9.53
N LYS A 92 3.59 -4.46 10.56
CA LYS A 92 3.62 -3.35 11.53
C LYS A 92 4.61 -2.26 11.21
N ASP A 93 5.57 -2.54 10.33
CA ASP A 93 6.56 -1.57 9.88
C ASP A 93 6.11 -0.91 8.56
N PRO A 94 6.68 0.25 8.18
CA PRO A 94 6.37 0.90 6.93
C PRO A 94 6.63 0.01 5.72
N VAL A 95 5.66 -0.05 4.80
CA VAL A 95 5.71 -0.82 3.55
C VAL A 95 5.79 0.13 2.36
N SER A 96 6.71 -0.10 1.43
CA SER A 96 6.84 0.72 0.19
C SER A 96 5.95 0.23 -0.95
N GLY A 97 5.58 -1.05 -0.93
CA GLY A 97 4.67 -1.62 -1.92
C GLY A 97 4.20 -3.00 -1.51
N PHE A 98 3.03 -3.36 -2.00
CA PHE A 98 2.41 -4.65 -1.77
C PHE A 98 1.44 -4.96 -2.92
N ASP A 99 1.26 -6.23 -3.20
CA ASP A 99 0.28 -6.68 -4.19
C ASP A 99 -0.05 -8.17 -4.00
N PHE A 100 -1.10 -8.62 -4.65
CA PHE A 100 -1.37 -10.04 -4.81
C PHE A 100 -0.53 -10.61 -5.94
N VAL A 101 0.10 -11.75 -5.68
CA VAL A 101 0.82 -12.55 -6.65
C VAL A 101 0.28 -13.97 -6.65
N TYR A 102 0.40 -14.65 -7.78
CA TYR A 102 -0.18 -15.97 -7.97
C TYR A 102 0.92 -16.98 -8.25
N LYS A 103 0.91 -18.08 -7.54
CA LYS A 103 1.86 -19.17 -7.75
C LYS A 103 1.26 -20.55 -7.47
N ASP A 104 1.79 -21.55 -8.13
CA ASP A 104 1.47 -22.94 -7.88
C ASP A 104 2.22 -23.42 -6.64
N ILE A 105 1.57 -24.19 -5.78
CA ILE A 105 2.19 -24.85 -4.63
C ILE A 105 2.16 -26.36 -4.81
N GLU A 106 3.29 -27.01 -4.55
CA GLU A 106 3.35 -28.47 -4.44
C GLU A 106 2.98 -28.88 -3.02
N ILE A 107 1.98 -29.73 -2.88
CA ILE A 107 1.62 -30.36 -1.61
C ILE A 107 2.12 -31.79 -1.65
N ALA A 108 2.89 -32.19 -0.62
CA ALA A 108 3.19 -33.60 -0.43
C ALA A 108 1.91 -34.37 -0.09
N ALA A 109 1.49 -35.28 -0.96
CA ALA A 109 0.40 -36.19 -0.64
C ALA A 109 0.87 -37.15 0.44
N THR A 110 0.22 -37.14 1.59
CA THR A 110 0.43 -38.17 2.62
C THR A 110 -0.20 -39.46 2.14
N THR A 111 0.61 -40.39 1.66
CA THR A 111 0.12 -41.71 1.29
C THR A 111 -0.06 -42.54 2.53
N THR A 112 -1.29 -42.87 2.91
CA THR A 112 -1.57 -43.87 3.94
C THR A 112 -1.19 -45.25 3.36
N THR A 113 -0.14 -45.86 3.87
CA THR A 113 0.29 -47.20 3.50
C THR A 113 -0.64 -48.22 4.13
N ILE A 114 -1.47 -48.91 3.34
CA ILE A 114 -2.08 -50.18 3.76
C ILE A 114 -1.07 -51.26 3.46
N SER A 115 -0.47 -51.88 4.48
CA SER A 115 0.49 -52.95 4.34
C SER A 115 -0.24 -54.29 4.14
N THR A 116 -0.17 -54.80 2.93
CA THR A 116 -0.19 -56.25 2.68
C THR A 116 1.10 -56.61 1.96
N SER A 117 1.83 -57.50 2.58
CA SER A 117 3.18 -57.99 2.25
C SER A 117 3.57 -57.94 0.76
N THR A 118 4.76 -57.40 0.53
CA THR A 118 5.62 -57.45 -0.67
C THR A 118 5.55 -56.21 -1.57
N ILE A 119 6.72 -55.50 -1.60
CA ILE A 119 7.08 -54.39 -2.47
C ILE A 119 6.48 -53.03 -2.10
N ILE A 120 7.17 -52.27 -1.22
CA ILE A 120 6.93 -50.88 -0.99
C ILE A 120 7.45 -50.07 -2.20
N LYS A 121 6.57 -49.66 -3.09
CA LYS A 121 6.79 -48.54 -4.00
C LYS A 121 6.23 -47.30 -3.33
N ASN A 122 7.08 -46.47 -2.77
CA ASN A 122 6.69 -45.11 -2.35
C ASN A 122 6.34 -44.28 -3.59
N ILE A 123 5.08 -44.30 -3.99
CA ILE A 123 4.57 -43.39 -5.00
C ILE A 123 4.24 -42.08 -4.27
N VAL A 124 5.18 -41.16 -4.27
CA VAL A 124 4.90 -39.78 -3.83
C VAL A 124 4.08 -39.10 -4.93
N ASN A 125 2.77 -39.15 -4.82
CA ASN A 125 1.91 -38.34 -5.68
C ASN A 125 2.05 -36.89 -5.22
N LYS A 126 2.71 -36.05 -6.01
CA LYS A 126 2.75 -34.61 -5.83
C LYS A 126 1.43 -34.02 -6.33
N ASN A 127 0.62 -33.51 -5.40
CA ASN A 127 -0.54 -32.71 -5.77
C ASN A 127 -0.10 -31.25 -5.93
N ILE A 128 -0.40 -30.66 -7.08
CA ILE A 128 -0.13 -29.24 -7.33
C ILE A 128 -1.44 -28.46 -7.13
N LEU A 129 -1.46 -27.57 -6.13
CA LEU A 129 -2.50 -26.55 -6.02
C LEU A 129 -2.10 -25.38 -6.91
N LYS A 130 -2.88 -25.19 -7.97
CA LYS A 130 -2.62 -24.14 -8.96
C LYS A 130 -3.16 -22.80 -8.49
N ASN A 131 -2.44 -21.75 -8.88
CA ASN A 131 -2.91 -20.37 -8.83
C ASN A 131 -3.31 -19.89 -7.43
N GLN A 132 -2.51 -20.24 -6.42
CA GLN A 132 -2.75 -19.79 -5.04
C GLN A 132 -2.43 -18.31 -4.89
N GLU A 133 -3.30 -17.58 -4.17
CA GLU A 133 -3.12 -16.15 -3.92
C GLU A 133 -2.14 -15.93 -2.78
N TYR A 134 -1.04 -15.24 -3.06
CA TYR A 134 -0.08 -14.77 -2.08
C TYR A 134 -0.08 -13.24 -2.06
N ILE A 135 0.26 -12.68 -0.92
CA ILE A 135 0.53 -11.26 -0.75
C ILE A 135 2.04 -11.11 -0.68
N TYR A 136 2.62 -10.31 -1.56
CA TYR A 136 3.99 -9.86 -1.44
C TYR A 136 3.98 -8.45 -0.86
N LEU A 137 4.92 -8.18 0.04
CA LEU A 137 5.14 -6.87 0.60
C LEU A 137 6.64 -6.55 0.66
N TRP A 138 6.96 -5.28 0.49
CA TRP A 138 8.31 -4.75 0.57
C TRP A 138 8.45 -3.91 1.83
N ASP A 139 9.25 -4.40 2.79
CA ASP A 139 9.56 -3.65 4.00
C ASP A 139 10.47 -2.46 3.67
N ARG A 140 10.00 -1.25 3.97
CA ARG A 140 10.70 0.00 3.61
C ARG A 140 12.02 0.18 4.32
N LYS A 141 12.13 -0.30 5.57
CA LYS A 141 13.32 -0.12 6.41
C LYS A 141 14.47 -1.00 5.95
N THR A 142 14.18 -2.26 5.66
CA THR A 142 15.19 -3.26 5.34
C THR A 142 15.37 -3.47 3.84
N GLY A 143 14.33 -3.20 3.06
CA GLY A 143 14.30 -3.51 1.63
C GLY A 143 14.16 -5.00 1.35
N HIS A 144 13.69 -5.77 2.34
CA HIS A 144 13.36 -7.18 2.14
C HIS A 144 11.95 -7.37 1.60
N ILE A 145 11.78 -8.45 0.86
CA ILE A 145 10.48 -8.94 0.43
C ILE A 145 10.01 -10.02 1.41
N TYR A 146 8.75 -9.91 1.80
CA TYR A 146 8.04 -10.90 2.57
C TYR A 146 6.82 -11.40 1.80
N GLU A 147 6.40 -12.62 2.10
CA GLU A 147 5.18 -13.21 1.54
C GLU A 147 4.23 -13.71 2.62
N ASN A 148 2.95 -13.69 2.30
CA ASN A 148 1.87 -14.27 3.08
C ASN A 148 0.94 -15.05 2.15
N LEU A 149 0.61 -16.29 2.45
CA LEU A 149 -0.51 -16.96 1.78
C LEU A 149 -1.80 -16.27 2.20
N ALA A 150 -2.58 -15.74 1.24
CA ALA A 150 -3.70 -14.84 1.53
C ALA A 150 -4.73 -15.42 2.52
N SER A 151 -4.90 -16.75 2.55
CA SER A 151 -5.79 -17.47 3.48
C SER A 151 -5.24 -17.59 4.91
N THR A 152 -4.00 -17.19 5.18
CA THR A 152 -3.33 -17.28 6.49
C THR A 152 -2.96 -15.91 7.04
N THR A 153 -2.38 -15.85 8.23
CA THR A 153 -1.83 -14.63 8.85
C THR A 153 -0.31 -14.66 8.97
N GLU A 154 0.31 -15.78 8.62
CA GLU A 154 1.76 -15.97 8.74
C GLU A 154 2.48 -15.27 7.60
N VAL A 155 3.53 -14.53 7.94
CA VAL A 155 4.39 -13.80 6.99
C VAL A 155 5.80 -14.33 7.08
N SER A 156 6.40 -14.67 5.94
CA SER A 156 7.76 -15.18 5.85
C SER A 156 8.62 -14.34 4.91
N LYS A 157 9.91 -14.19 5.28
CA LYS A 157 10.88 -13.49 4.43
C LYS A 157 11.31 -14.38 3.28
N ILE A 158 11.30 -13.81 2.04
CA ILE A 158 11.66 -14.54 0.83
C ILE A 158 12.88 -13.97 0.09
N SER A 159 13.41 -12.80 0.48
CA SER A 159 14.58 -12.20 -0.19
C SER A 159 15.84 -12.29 0.68
N ASN A 160 17.00 -12.54 0.03
CA ASN A 160 18.32 -12.56 0.66
C ASN A 160 19.13 -11.27 0.44
N TYR A 161 18.56 -10.27 -0.22
CA TYR A 161 19.19 -8.98 -0.47
C TYR A 161 18.49 -7.87 0.29
N THR A 162 19.14 -6.71 0.38
CA THR A 162 18.62 -5.51 1.01
C THR A 162 18.67 -4.34 0.03
N LEU A 163 17.56 -3.61 -0.11
CA LEU A 163 17.49 -2.34 -0.84
C LEU A 163 16.60 -1.37 -0.04
N PRO A 164 17.10 -0.80 1.06
CA PRO A 164 16.32 0.06 1.94
C PRO A 164 16.00 1.40 1.30
N GLY A 165 14.96 2.06 1.81
CA GLY A 165 14.56 3.41 1.38
C GLY A 165 13.88 3.47 0.03
N ALA A 166 13.31 2.35 -0.45
CA ALA A 166 12.40 2.39 -1.60
C ALA A 166 11.16 3.24 -1.27
N GLU A 167 10.76 4.11 -2.21
CA GLU A 167 9.55 4.93 -2.08
C GLU A 167 8.31 4.20 -2.62
N ASP A 168 8.43 3.59 -3.80
CA ASP A 168 7.38 2.81 -4.43
C ASP A 168 7.91 1.47 -4.94
N VAL A 169 7.13 0.42 -4.75
CA VAL A 169 7.43 -0.92 -5.25
C VAL A 169 6.19 -1.52 -5.91
N TYR A 170 6.39 -2.10 -7.08
CA TYR A 170 5.34 -2.71 -7.91
C TYR A 170 5.71 -4.16 -8.22
N PHE A 171 4.86 -5.09 -7.81
CA PHE A 171 5.03 -6.52 -8.11
C PHE A 171 4.28 -6.85 -9.41
N ALA A 172 5.01 -7.30 -10.45
CA ALA A 172 4.40 -7.70 -11.71
C ALA A 172 3.90 -9.15 -11.66
N ASP A 173 4.64 -9.99 -10.97
CA ASP A 173 4.35 -11.38 -10.68
C ASP A 173 5.21 -11.86 -9.49
N ASN A 174 5.22 -13.17 -9.24
CA ASN A 174 5.99 -13.78 -8.16
C ASN A 174 7.53 -13.72 -8.35
N SER A 175 8.01 -13.18 -9.48
CA SER A 175 9.43 -13.15 -9.83
C SER A 175 9.94 -11.83 -10.39
N SER A 176 9.08 -10.84 -10.57
CA SER A 176 9.41 -9.59 -11.27
C SER A 176 8.89 -8.39 -10.49
N VAL A 177 9.79 -7.49 -10.13
CA VAL A 177 9.52 -6.33 -9.28
C VAL A 177 10.11 -5.07 -9.90
N VAL A 178 9.39 -3.96 -9.86
CA VAL A 178 9.91 -2.62 -10.17
C VAL A 178 10.00 -1.84 -8.88
N VAL A 179 11.17 -1.29 -8.59
CA VAL A 179 11.47 -0.54 -7.36
C VAL A 179 11.91 0.87 -7.72
N ARG A 180 11.36 1.85 -7.02
CA ARG A 180 11.69 3.25 -7.18
C ARG A 180 12.25 3.80 -5.88
N LYS A 181 13.39 4.46 -6.00
CA LYS A 181 14.10 5.05 -4.87
C LYS A 181 14.53 6.48 -5.22
N LEU A 182 14.35 7.40 -4.29
CA LEU A 182 14.90 8.74 -4.40
C LEU A 182 16.42 8.65 -4.26
N LYS A 183 17.16 9.34 -5.13
CA LYS A 183 18.63 9.47 -5.05
C LYS A 183 19.03 10.35 -3.87
N ASP A 184 20.31 10.32 -3.56
CA ASP A 184 20.88 11.13 -2.48
C ASP A 184 20.81 12.65 -2.77
N ASP A 185 20.60 13.04 -4.04
CA ASP A 185 20.33 14.43 -4.44
C ASP A 185 18.95 14.93 -4.06
N ASN A 186 18.05 14.03 -3.60
CA ASN A 186 16.65 14.27 -3.26
C ASN A 186 15.80 14.91 -4.37
N ASP A 187 16.24 14.82 -5.62
CA ASP A 187 15.55 15.42 -6.77
C ASP A 187 15.28 14.39 -7.89
N THR A 188 16.18 13.42 -8.07
CA THR A 188 16.07 12.40 -9.10
C THR A 188 15.65 11.04 -8.54
N ILE A 189 14.98 10.23 -9.37
CA ILE A 189 14.46 8.92 -8.97
C ILE A 189 15.18 7.84 -9.76
N ASP A 190 15.82 6.91 -9.03
CA ASP A 190 16.29 5.65 -9.59
C ASP A 190 15.14 4.67 -9.70
N THR A 191 15.04 4.01 -10.85
CA THR A 191 14.05 2.96 -11.07
C THR A 191 14.76 1.66 -11.45
N PHE A 192 14.58 0.64 -10.62
CA PHE A 192 15.20 -0.67 -10.79
C PHE A 192 14.17 -1.71 -11.19
N TYR A 193 14.54 -2.55 -12.13
CA TYR A 193 13.90 -3.84 -12.35
C TYR A 193 14.66 -4.90 -11.56
N ILE A 194 13.94 -5.70 -10.80
CA ILE A 194 14.48 -6.82 -10.03
C ILE A 194 13.85 -8.11 -10.52
N LYS A 195 14.69 -9.03 -10.97
CA LYS A 195 14.31 -10.41 -11.24
C LYS A 195 14.62 -11.26 -10.02
N LEU A 196 13.61 -11.92 -9.49
CA LEU A 196 13.74 -12.85 -8.38
C LEU A 196 13.96 -14.27 -8.91
N GLU A 197 15.04 -14.91 -8.51
CA GLU A 197 15.41 -16.24 -8.94
C GLU A 197 15.69 -17.13 -7.72
N LYS A 198 15.11 -18.32 -7.68
CA LYS A 198 15.45 -19.29 -6.64
C LYS A 198 16.87 -19.78 -6.85
N GLU A 199 17.65 -19.79 -5.79
CA GLU A 199 19.04 -20.28 -5.85
C GLU A 199 19.09 -21.78 -6.21
N PHE A 200 18.18 -22.54 -5.60
CA PHE A 200 17.93 -23.95 -5.89
C PHE A 200 16.43 -24.18 -5.90
N SER A 201 15.96 -25.23 -6.58
CA SER A 201 14.53 -25.57 -6.65
C SER A 201 13.88 -25.76 -5.27
N THR A 202 14.67 -26.18 -4.28
CA THR A 202 14.25 -26.39 -2.88
C THR A 202 14.40 -25.14 -1.99
N SER A 203 15.00 -24.06 -2.51
CA SER A 203 15.21 -22.85 -1.71
C SER A 203 13.89 -22.13 -1.42
N THR A 204 13.71 -21.70 -0.18
CA THR A 204 12.59 -20.83 0.25
C THR A 204 12.87 -19.36 -0.02
N THR A 205 14.13 -19.00 -0.31
CA THR A 205 14.59 -17.64 -0.53
C THR A 205 15.01 -17.40 -1.98
N TYR A 206 14.91 -16.13 -2.39
CA TYR A 206 15.24 -15.67 -3.74
C TYR A 206 16.48 -14.80 -3.72
N LYS A 207 17.32 -14.97 -4.74
CA LYS A 207 18.33 -13.98 -5.15
C LYS A 207 17.69 -12.91 -6.01
N ALA A 208 18.25 -11.72 -5.97
CA ALA A 208 17.85 -10.60 -6.82
C ALA A 208 18.88 -10.36 -7.91
N ASN A 209 18.43 -10.34 -9.15
CA ASN A 209 19.16 -9.77 -10.26
C ASN A 209 18.60 -8.36 -10.49
N ILE A 210 19.40 -7.34 -10.11
CA ILE A 210 18.98 -5.93 -10.08
C ILE A 210 19.53 -5.22 -11.31
N ARG A 211 18.68 -4.50 -12.02
CA ARG A 211 19.03 -3.71 -13.21
C ARG A 211 18.40 -2.34 -13.12
N ASP A 212 19.19 -1.29 -13.28
CA ASP A 212 18.70 0.06 -13.49
C ASP A 212 18.03 0.17 -14.86
N ILE A 213 16.80 0.66 -14.89
CA ILE A 213 16.04 0.84 -16.13
C ILE A 213 15.94 2.30 -16.58
N ASN A 214 16.68 3.22 -15.92
CA ASN A 214 16.80 4.63 -16.29
C ASN A 214 15.44 5.32 -16.52
N ILE A 215 14.54 5.24 -15.56
CA ILE A 215 13.28 5.98 -15.53
C ILE A 215 13.36 7.00 -14.40
N ASP A 216 13.58 8.26 -14.75
CA ASP A 216 13.48 9.41 -13.86
C ASP A 216 12.14 10.12 -14.13
N SER A 217 11.12 9.79 -13.35
CA SER A 217 9.78 10.36 -13.49
C SER A 217 9.09 10.40 -12.14
N SER A 218 8.44 11.50 -11.83
CA SER A 218 7.69 11.66 -10.57
C SER A 218 6.51 10.71 -10.45
N ASN A 219 5.91 10.32 -11.58
CA ASN A 219 4.77 9.41 -11.63
C ASN A 219 4.94 8.37 -12.72
N ILE A 220 4.62 7.12 -12.38
CA ILE A 220 4.54 6.02 -13.35
C ILE A 220 3.18 5.33 -13.23
N ALA A 221 2.67 4.85 -14.35
CA ALA A 221 1.55 3.93 -14.38
C ALA A 221 2.07 2.52 -14.68
N PHE A 222 1.70 1.57 -13.83
CA PHE A 222 2.16 0.20 -13.87
C PHE A 222 1.00 -0.75 -14.13
N LEU A 223 1.20 -1.76 -14.99
CA LEU A 223 0.26 -2.84 -15.19
C LEU A 223 1.00 -4.18 -15.23
N GLY A 224 0.96 -4.90 -14.12
CA GLY A 224 1.66 -6.18 -13.91
C GLY A 224 1.24 -7.24 -14.92
N SER A 225 -0.06 -7.33 -15.23
CA SER A 225 -0.61 -8.36 -16.14
C SER A 225 -0.03 -8.31 -17.57
N VAL A 226 0.42 -7.12 -18.03
CA VAL A 226 1.09 -6.97 -19.34
C VAL A 226 2.58 -6.69 -19.20
N LYS A 227 3.10 -6.60 -17.98
CA LYS A 227 4.51 -6.31 -17.67
C LYS A 227 5.00 -5.03 -18.35
N LYS A 228 4.23 -3.96 -18.26
CA LYS A 228 4.53 -2.65 -18.83
C LYS A 228 4.42 -1.52 -17.83
N VAL A 229 5.20 -0.48 -18.10
CA VAL A 229 5.20 0.79 -17.39
C VAL A 229 4.96 1.91 -18.39
N PHE A 230 4.12 2.87 -18.03
CA PHE A 230 4.01 4.15 -18.70
C PHE A 230 4.54 5.25 -17.79
N TYR A 231 5.32 6.18 -18.33
CA TYR A 231 5.88 7.31 -17.60
C TYR A 231 6.08 8.53 -18.50
N PHE A 232 6.14 9.71 -17.89
CA PHE A 232 6.52 10.95 -18.58
C PHE A 232 7.98 11.31 -18.31
N ILE A 233 8.66 11.79 -19.35
CA ILE A 233 9.93 12.48 -19.20
C ILE A 233 9.61 13.96 -18.98
N ASN A 234 9.66 14.42 -17.72
CA ASN A 234 9.22 15.77 -17.31
C ASN A 234 9.87 16.90 -18.15
N LYS A 235 11.17 16.78 -18.45
CA LYS A 235 11.90 17.78 -19.23
C LYS A 235 11.43 17.94 -20.69
N THR A 236 10.84 16.91 -21.26
CA THR A 236 10.47 16.89 -22.69
C THR A 236 8.98 16.77 -22.96
N GLY A 237 8.18 16.50 -21.93
CA GLY A 237 6.75 16.23 -22.06
C GLY A 237 6.41 14.97 -22.87
N LYS A 238 7.38 14.06 -23.04
CA LYS A 238 7.17 12.80 -23.76
C LYS A 238 6.67 11.71 -22.80
N GLY A 239 5.52 11.12 -23.12
CA GLY A 239 5.03 9.91 -22.48
C GLY A 239 5.57 8.67 -23.20
N ILE A 240 6.14 7.74 -22.43
CA ILE A 240 6.83 6.54 -22.91
C ILE A 240 6.14 5.30 -22.33
N ILE A 241 5.90 4.30 -23.17
CA ILE A 241 5.56 2.94 -22.74
C ILE A 241 6.83 2.08 -22.84
N THR A 242 7.15 1.37 -21.77
CA THR A 242 8.30 0.46 -21.72
C THR A 242 7.89 -0.90 -21.14
N SER A 243 8.64 -1.96 -21.49
CA SER A 243 8.61 -3.20 -20.70
C SER A 243 9.16 -2.95 -19.30
N ILE A 244 8.74 -3.76 -18.31
CA ILE A 244 9.18 -3.56 -16.90
C ILE A 244 10.69 -3.66 -16.72
N ASP A 245 11.37 -4.41 -17.59
CA ASP A 245 12.83 -4.56 -17.61
C ASP A 245 13.55 -3.47 -18.40
N GLY A 246 12.82 -2.49 -18.96
CA GLY A 246 13.36 -1.37 -19.75
C GLY A 246 13.92 -1.75 -21.12
N SER A 247 13.76 -3.00 -21.58
CA SER A 247 14.34 -3.48 -22.84
C SER A 247 13.66 -2.91 -24.09
N THR A 248 12.38 -2.56 -24.00
CA THR A 248 11.62 -1.93 -25.08
C THR A 248 11.12 -0.57 -24.65
N ARG A 249 11.17 0.42 -25.55
CA ARG A 249 10.65 1.78 -25.30
C ARG A 249 9.93 2.28 -26.53
N THR A 250 8.71 2.77 -26.32
CA THR A 250 7.89 3.34 -27.39
C THR A 250 7.34 4.69 -26.95
N SER A 251 7.57 5.72 -27.77
CA SER A 251 6.97 7.03 -27.54
C SER A 251 5.45 6.93 -27.76
N ALA A 252 4.68 7.22 -26.74
CA ALA A 252 3.23 7.09 -26.78
C ALA A 252 2.52 8.42 -27.04
N ILE A 253 3.03 9.51 -26.48
CA ILE A 253 2.46 10.85 -26.60
C ILE A 253 3.54 11.93 -26.38
N SER A 254 3.31 13.13 -26.91
CA SER A 254 4.06 14.34 -26.57
C SER A 254 3.08 15.44 -26.18
N THR A 255 3.33 16.14 -25.07
CA THR A 255 2.45 17.18 -24.52
C THR A 255 3.27 18.26 -23.84
N SER A 256 2.72 19.47 -23.76
CA SER A 256 3.30 20.58 -23.00
C SER A 256 2.98 20.53 -21.49
N VAL A 257 2.04 19.67 -21.07
CA VAL A 257 1.73 19.47 -19.66
C VAL A 257 2.82 18.62 -19.03
N SER A 258 3.39 19.11 -17.94
CA SER A 258 4.55 18.48 -17.29
C SER A 258 4.19 17.49 -16.19
N GLU A 259 3.02 17.63 -15.55
CA GLU A 259 2.64 16.82 -14.39
C GLU A 259 1.32 16.10 -14.63
N TRP A 260 1.39 14.78 -14.57
CA TRP A 260 0.28 13.87 -14.77
C TRP A 260 0.18 12.85 -13.64
N LEU A 261 -1.05 12.50 -13.25
CA LEU A 261 -1.36 11.23 -12.65
C LEU A 261 -1.80 10.28 -13.76
N SER A 262 -0.97 9.27 -13.99
CA SER A 262 -1.22 8.28 -15.04
C SER A 262 -1.76 7.01 -14.43
N GLN A 263 -2.76 6.39 -15.07
CA GLN A 263 -3.25 5.06 -14.72
C GLN A 263 -3.16 4.15 -15.94
N TYR A 264 -2.48 3.03 -15.83
CA TYR A 264 -2.52 1.97 -16.82
C TYR A 264 -3.76 1.10 -16.53
N VAL A 265 -4.88 1.39 -17.20
CA VAL A 265 -6.20 0.83 -16.88
C VAL A 265 -6.30 -0.64 -17.27
N ASN A 266 -5.90 -0.95 -18.52
CA ASN A 266 -5.86 -2.30 -19.07
C ASN A 266 -4.86 -2.36 -20.25
N LYS A 267 -4.73 -3.50 -20.90
CA LYS A 267 -3.73 -3.69 -21.98
C LYS A 267 -3.84 -2.68 -23.12
N ASP A 268 -5.00 -2.08 -23.35
CA ASP A 268 -5.32 -1.21 -24.49
C ASP A 268 -5.47 0.28 -24.09
N LEU A 269 -5.54 0.58 -22.77
CA LEU A 269 -5.96 1.90 -22.29
C LEU A 269 -5.08 2.42 -21.14
N ILE A 270 -4.60 3.64 -21.32
CA ILE A 270 -4.01 4.48 -20.28
C ILE A 270 -4.89 5.71 -20.09
N THR A 271 -5.10 6.15 -18.85
CA THR A 271 -5.71 7.44 -18.55
C THR A 271 -4.69 8.41 -17.98
N LEU A 272 -4.85 9.66 -18.31
CA LEU A 272 -3.98 10.77 -17.95
C LEU A 272 -4.81 11.85 -17.30
N THR A 273 -4.68 12.00 -15.99
CA THR A 273 -5.27 13.10 -15.22
C THR A 273 -4.20 14.13 -14.96
N THR A 274 -4.47 15.39 -15.21
CA THR A 274 -3.56 16.47 -14.79
C THR A 274 -3.42 16.42 -13.28
N LYS A 275 -2.24 16.77 -12.74
CA LYS A 275 -2.00 16.73 -11.28
C LYS A 275 -3.14 17.41 -10.52
N PRO A 276 -3.81 16.71 -9.61
CA PRO A 276 -4.94 17.25 -8.86
C PRO A 276 -4.54 18.44 -7.97
N SER A 277 -5.39 19.45 -7.95
CA SER A 277 -5.19 20.62 -7.07
C SER A 277 -6.52 21.30 -6.76
N ALA A 278 -6.66 21.83 -5.55
CA ALA A 278 -7.76 22.69 -5.17
C ALA A 278 -7.76 24.04 -5.90
N TYR A 279 -6.62 24.45 -6.46
CA TYR A 279 -6.38 25.78 -6.99
C TYR A 279 -6.42 25.86 -8.51
N PHE A 280 -6.31 24.72 -9.19
CA PHE A 280 -6.25 24.64 -10.64
C PHE A 280 -7.28 23.64 -11.16
N LYS A 281 -7.87 23.97 -12.32
CA LYS A 281 -8.78 23.05 -12.98
C LYS A 281 -8.02 21.87 -13.56
N GLY A 282 -8.54 20.68 -13.29
CA GLY A 282 -8.00 19.42 -13.79
C GLY A 282 -8.77 18.89 -15.00
N TYR A 283 -8.12 17.97 -15.74
CA TYR A 283 -8.60 17.36 -16.97
C TYR A 283 -8.21 15.89 -17.03
N LEU A 284 -9.12 15.07 -17.59
CA LEU A 284 -8.90 13.64 -17.84
C LEU A 284 -8.87 13.38 -19.34
N PHE A 285 -7.84 12.65 -19.77
CA PHE A 285 -7.69 12.17 -21.14
C PHE A 285 -7.49 10.65 -21.14
N THR A 286 -7.83 10.02 -22.25
CA THR A 286 -7.47 8.62 -22.53
C THR A 286 -6.42 8.57 -23.63
N LEU A 287 -5.54 7.58 -23.52
CA LEU A 287 -4.51 7.25 -24.49
C LEU A 287 -4.60 5.77 -24.82
N SER A 288 -4.81 5.42 -26.08
CA SER A 288 -4.75 4.05 -26.54
C SER A 288 -3.29 3.57 -26.62
N THR A 289 -3.00 2.38 -26.13
CA THR A 289 -1.67 1.76 -26.25
C THR A 289 -1.37 1.26 -27.65
N ASN A 290 -2.41 1.07 -28.49
CA ASN A 290 -2.31 0.57 -29.87
C ASN A 290 -2.35 1.71 -30.92
N GLY A 291 -2.88 2.88 -30.57
CA GLY A 291 -3.01 4.05 -31.44
C GLY A 291 -2.22 5.24 -30.91
N LEU A 292 -0.91 5.16 -31.02
CA LEU A 292 0.02 6.12 -30.42
C LEU A 292 -0.17 7.55 -30.95
N GLY A 293 0.02 8.54 -30.09
CA GLY A 293 0.04 9.96 -30.42
C GLY A 293 -1.30 10.70 -30.31
N LYS A 294 -2.41 10.02 -30.03
CA LYS A 294 -3.72 10.68 -29.85
C LYS A 294 -4.21 10.47 -28.43
N ASN A 295 -4.45 11.56 -27.73
CA ASN A 295 -5.21 11.58 -26.49
C ASN A 295 -6.63 12.09 -26.76
N ILE A 296 -7.60 11.49 -26.10
CA ILE A 296 -9.02 11.86 -26.22
C ILE A 296 -9.45 12.48 -24.88
N TYR A 297 -9.94 13.71 -24.93
CA TYR A 297 -10.56 14.36 -23.78
C TYR A 297 -11.82 13.61 -23.34
N ILE A 298 -11.92 13.37 -22.04
CA ILE A 298 -13.05 12.66 -21.43
C ILE A 298 -13.87 13.59 -20.54
N LEU A 299 -13.22 14.25 -19.59
CA LEU A 299 -13.85 15.07 -18.57
C LEU A 299 -12.86 16.10 -18.04
N GLY A 300 -13.34 17.26 -17.54
CA GLY A 300 -12.41 18.23 -16.96
C GLY A 300 -13.08 19.55 -16.59
N GLU A 301 -12.26 20.60 -16.47
CA GLU A 301 -12.61 21.93 -15.99
C GLU A 301 -13.06 21.97 -14.53
N LYS A 302 -12.49 21.07 -13.69
CA LYS A 302 -12.93 20.83 -12.31
C LYS A 302 -11.78 21.10 -11.33
N TYR A 303 -12.07 21.79 -10.24
CA TYR A 303 -11.14 21.98 -9.13
C TYR A 303 -11.11 20.74 -8.24
N GLY A 304 -9.98 20.44 -7.61
CA GLY A 304 -9.82 19.23 -6.79
C GLY A 304 -9.95 17.93 -7.58
N PHE A 305 -9.77 18.01 -8.91
CA PHE A 305 -10.08 16.93 -9.84
C PHE A 305 -9.06 15.81 -9.78
N ASN A 306 -9.42 14.72 -9.12
CA ASN A 306 -8.70 13.46 -9.15
C ASN A 306 -9.59 12.36 -9.69
N THR A 307 -9.03 11.34 -10.36
CA THR A 307 -9.81 10.33 -11.08
C THR A 307 -9.25 8.93 -10.91
N LEU A 308 -10.13 7.93 -10.98
CA LEU A 308 -9.76 6.52 -11.05
C LEU A 308 -10.73 5.83 -12.04
N THR A 309 -10.18 5.33 -13.15
CA THR A 309 -10.95 4.67 -14.20
C THR A 309 -11.19 3.20 -13.87
N SER A 310 -12.39 2.71 -14.15
CA SER A 310 -12.74 1.29 -13.96
C SER A 310 -11.90 0.37 -14.85
N PRO A 311 -11.60 -0.88 -14.43
CA PRO A 311 -10.80 -1.84 -15.21
C PRO A 311 -11.30 -2.07 -16.64
N ASP A 312 -12.61 -2.01 -16.87
CA ASP A 312 -13.21 -2.14 -18.21
C ASP A 312 -13.14 -0.83 -19.04
N GLY A 313 -12.66 0.26 -18.47
CA GLY A 313 -12.51 1.55 -19.13
C GLY A 313 -13.81 2.31 -19.41
N LYS A 314 -14.93 1.93 -18.78
CA LYS A 314 -16.24 2.52 -19.10
C LYS A 314 -16.72 3.59 -18.11
N LYS A 315 -16.25 3.53 -16.87
CA LYS A 315 -16.65 4.44 -15.81
C LYS A 315 -15.41 5.07 -15.15
N VAL A 316 -15.62 6.25 -14.57
CA VAL A 316 -14.59 6.98 -13.84
C VAL A 316 -15.19 7.46 -12.52
N ILE A 317 -14.62 7.05 -11.39
CA ILE A 317 -14.89 7.73 -10.12
C ILE A 317 -13.97 8.95 -10.03
N TYR A 318 -14.50 10.10 -9.62
CA TYR A 318 -13.73 11.34 -9.59
C TYR A 318 -14.17 12.28 -8.46
N ASN A 319 -13.26 13.18 -8.08
CA ASN A 319 -13.54 14.30 -7.19
C ASN A 319 -13.77 15.60 -7.94
N GLU A 320 -14.55 16.47 -7.32
CA GLU A 320 -14.71 17.86 -7.72
C GLU A 320 -14.95 18.72 -6.48
N ILE A 321 -14.38 19.92 -6.45
CA ILE A 321 -14.72 20.93 -5.44
C ILE A 321 -15.85 21.79 -5.98
N LEU A 322 -17.01 21.72 -5.32
CA LEU A 322 -18.19 22.54 -5.59
C LEU A 322 -18.51 23.34 -4.34
N ASN A 323 -18.65 24.67 -4.48
CA ASN A 323 -18.95 25.57 -3.36
C ASN A 323 -18.05 25.35 -2.12
N ASN A 324 -16.74 25.22 -2.35
CA ASN A 324 -15.70 24.91 -1.34
C ASN A 324 -15.84 23.53 -0.65
N THR A 325 -16.71 22.66 -1.15
CA THR A 325 -16.90 21.31 -0.60
C THR A 325 -16.37 20.28 -1.58
N LEU A 326 -15.63 19.31 -1.06
CA LEU A 326 -15.20 18.15 -1.83
C LEU A 326 -16.41 17.25 -2.09
N GLU A 327 -16.64 16.96 -3.35
CA GLU A 327 -17.73 16.08 -3.79
C GLU A 327 -17.16 14.91 -4.60
N THR A 328 -17.89 13.81 -4.63
CA THR A 328 -17.46 12.59 -5.34
C THR A 328 -18.56 12.13 -6.29
N PHE A 329 -18.15 11.69 -7.46
CA PHE A 329 -19.05 11.29 -8.55
C PHE A 329 -18.54 10.03 -9.24
N ILE A 330 -19.47 9.30 -9.90
CA ILE A 330 -19.13 8.29 -10.91
C ILE A 330 -19.63 8.79 -12.26
N TYR A 331 -18.72 8.91 -13.21
CA TYR A 331 -18.96 9.30 -14.59
C TYR A 331 -19.04 8.08 -15.49
N ASP A 332 -20.11 7.98 -16.28
CA ASP A 332 -20.22 6.97 -17.35
C ASP A 332 -19.74 7.61 -18.67
N ILE A 333 -18.70 7.04 -19.27
CA ILE A 333 -18.03 7.59 -20.45
C ILE A 333 -18.94 7.53 -21.67
N LYS A 334 -19.79 6.50 -21.79
CA LYS A 334 -20.66 6.31 -22.96
C LYS A 334 -21.84 7.28 -22.93
N SER A 335 -22.55 7.36 -21.81
CA SER A 335 -23.71 8.25 -21.66
C SER A 335 -23.32 9.70 -21.38
N LYS A 336 -22.05 9.96 -21.01
CA LYS A 336 -21.53 11.27 -20.61
C LYS A 336 -22.29 11.87 -19.43
N SER A 337 -22.76 11.04 -18.51
CA SER A 337 -23.51 11.45 -17.32
C SER A 337 -22.74 11.13 -16.04
N SER A 338 -22.91 11.97 -15.03
CA SER A 338 -22.31 11.78 -13.69
C SER A 338 -23.39 11.44 -12.69
N THR A 339 -23.16 10.42 -11.88
CA THR A 339 -23.95 10.08 -10.70
C THR A 339 -23.25 10.65 -9.47
N TYR A 340 -23.95 11.52 -8.74
CA TYR A 340 -23.48 12.08 -7.47
C TYR A 340 -23.45 10.98 -6.39
N LEU A 341 -22.40 10.98 -5.58
CA LEU A 341 -22.24 10.09 -4.45
C LEU A 341 -22.49 10.86 -3.15
N SER A 342 -23.39 10.35 -2.31
CA SER A 342 -23.80 11.02 -1.06
C SER A 342 -22.71 11.10 0.03
N GLN A 343 -21.60 10.44 -0.17
CA GLN A 343 -20.44 10.48 0.71
C GLN A 343 -19.22 10.92 -0.08
N ALA A 344 -18.50 11.92 0.43
CA ALA A 344 -17.28 12.40 -0.21
C ALA A 344 -16.05 11.69 0.35
N THR A 345 -15.09 11.40 -0.54
CA THR A 345 -13.78 10.88 -0.18
C THR A 345 -12.75 11.29 -1.21
N LEU A 346 -11.46 11.14 -0.89
CA LEU A 346 -10.38 11.31 -1.86
C LEU A 346 -10.25 10.05 -2.73
N ILE A 347 -10.03 10.23 -4.02
CA ILE A 347 -9.94 9.10 -4.98
C ILE A 347 -8.74 8.20 -4.70
N ASP A 348 -7.67 8.74 -4.13
CA ASP A 348 -6.50 7.96 -3.67
C ASP A 348 -6.84 6.90 -2.62
N LYS A 349 -7.99 7.01 -2.00
CA LYS A 349 -8.54 6.08 -1.00
C LYS A 349 -9.49 5.06 -1.60
N CYS A 350 -9.54 4.95 -2.92
CA CYS A 350 -10.48 4.09 -3.65
C CYS A 350 -9.78 3.03 -4.49
N VAL A 351 -10.45 1.90 -4.68
CA VAL A 351 -10.05 0.85 -5.62
C VAL A 351 -11.28 0.23 -6.27
N TRP A 352 -11.22 0.01 -7.58
CA TRP A 352 -12.26 -0.74 -8.30
C TRP A 352 -12.14 -2.25 -8.03
N ALA A 353 -13.27 -2.91 -7.86
CA ALA A 353 -13.33 -4.36 -8.04
C ALA A 353 -13.03 -4.70 -9.51
N LEU A 354 -12.40 -5.86 -9.75
CA LEU A 354 -11.96 -6.24 -11.09
C LEU A 354 -13.12 -6.41 -12.09
N ASP A 355 -14.32 -6.69 -11.59
CA ASP A 355 -15.55 -6.79 -12.41
C ASP A 355 -16.14 -5.42 -12.79
N SER A 356 -15.54 -4.31 -12.35
CA SER A 356 -15.99 -2.93 -12.57
C SER A 356 -17.39 -2.59 -12.04
N LYS A 357 -17.98 -3.47 -11.20
CA LYS A 357 -19.34 -3.28 -10.65
C LYS A 357 -19.36 -2.58 -9.30
N LYS A 358 -18.23 -2.61 -8.59
CA LYS A 358 -18.09 -2.02 -7.26
C LYS A 358 -16.80 -1.21 -7.15
N VAL A 359 -16.84 -0.18 -6.30
CA VAL A 359 -15.67 0.55 -5.83
C VAL A 359 -15.59 0.39 -4.33
N TYR A 360 -14.43 0.07 -3.79
CA TYR A 360 -14.17 0.14 -2.36
C TYR A 360 -13.44 1.44 -2.07
N CYS A 361 -13.93 2.22 -1.11
CA CYS A 361 -13.31 3.48 -0.72
C CYS A 361 -13.19 3.60 0.79
N GLY A 362 -12.07 4.13 1.27
CA GLY A 362 -11.96 4.68 2.61
C GLY A 362 -12.73 5.98 2.68
N ILE A 363 -13.78 6.04 3.51
CA ILE A 363 -14.61 7.22 3.67
C ILE A 363 -14.37 7.80 5.06
N PRO A 364 -13.93 9.08 5.15
CA PRO A 364 -13.70 9.76 6.39
C PRO A 364 -14.98 9.84 7.25
N GLN A 365 -14.89 9.56 8.54
CA GLN A 365 -15.99 9.83 9.47
C GLN A 365 -16.32 11.33 9.53
N LYS A 366 -15.31 12.18 9.34
CA LYS A 366 -15.45 13.62 9.29
C LYS A 366 -14.54 14.19 8.20
N LEU A 367 -15.12 14.94 7.29
CA LEU A 367 -14.40 15.73 6.30
C LEU A 367 -14.26 17.15 6.85
N TYR A 368 -13.01 17.61 6.98
CA TYR A 368 -12.69 18.95 7.44
C TYR A 368 -12.72 19.92 6.25
N GLU A 369 -12.96 21.20 6.52
CA GLU A 369 -12.79 22.22 5.50
C GLU A 369 -11.29 22.42 5.23
N ALA A 370 -10.85 22.10 4.02
CA ALA A 370 -9.46 22.20 3.59
C ALA A 370 -9.36 22.19 2.05
N PRO A 371 -8.27 22.73 1.48
CA PRO A 371 -8.04 22.68 0.05
C PRO A 371 -7.63 21.26 -0.39
N TYR A 372 -8.59 20.43 -0.77
CA TYR A 372 -8.37 19.07 -1.22
C TYR A 372 -8.02 18.98 -2.72
N PRO A 373 -7.13 18.04 -3.11
CA PRO A 373 -6.41 17.08 -2.27
C PRO A 373 -5.12 17.62 -1.63
N ASP A 374 -4.71 18.86 -1.92
CA ASP A 374 -3.42 19.44 -1.55
C ASP A 374 -3.11 19.30 -0.05
N ALA A 375 -4.06 19.64 0.84
CA ALA A 375 -3.88 19.55 2.29
C ALA A 375 -3.60 18.11 2.75
N TRP A 376 -4.26 17.11 2.16
CA TRP A 376 -4.02 15.72 2.50
C TRP A 376 -2.68 15.19 1.95
N TYR A 377 -2.28 15.63 0.73
CA TYR A 377 -0.98 15.28 0.17
C TYR A 377 0.18 15.84 1.01
N LYS A 378 0.01 17.02 1.58
CA LYS A 378 0.99 17.68 2.47
C LYS A 378 0.99 17.14 3.91
N ASN A 379 0.06 16.25 4.27
CA ASN A 379 -0.20 15.80 5.64
C ASN A 379 -0.69 16.89 6.59
N ASP A 380 -1.27 18.00 6.06
CA ASP A 380 -1.90 19.04 6.88
C ASP A 380 -3.21 18.52 7.51
N VAL A 381 -3.83 17.52 6.89
CA VAL A 381 -5.00 16.80 7.39
C VAL A 381 -4.79 15.29 7.30
N SER A 382 -5.38 14.57 8.26
CA SER A 382 -5.44 13.11 8.30
C SER A 382 -6.84 12.67 8.70
N PHE A 383 -7.22 11.46 8.36
CA PHE A 383 -8.58 10.96 8.56
C PHE A 383 -8.64 9.70 9.42
N ALA A 384 -9.84 9.47 9.95
CA ALA A 384 -10.27 8.21 10.51
C ALA A 384 -11.36 7.65 9.57
N ASP A 385 -10.99 6.65 8.80
CA ASP A 385 -11.86 6.11 7.75
C ASP A 385 -12.61 4.86 8.21
N ASN A 386 -13.76 4.63 7.57
CA ASN A 386 -14.35 3.32 7.41
C ASN A 386 -14.29 2.94 5.92
N ILE A 387 -14.22 1.63 5.61
CA ILE A 387 -14.23 1.20 4.22
C ILE A 387 -15.67 0.86 3.80
N TRP A 388 -16.09 1.46 2.71
CA TRP A 388 -17.40 1.27 2.10
C TRP A 388 -17.26 0.66 0.71
N SER A 389 -18.21 -0.15 0.33
CA SER A 389 -18.42 -0.54 -1.06
C SER A 389 -19.51 0.33 -1.69
N ILE A 390 -19.26 0.76 -2.90
CA ILE A 390 -20.15 1.62 -3.71
C ILE A 390 -20.54 0.82 -4.94
N ASN A 391 -21.83 0.63 -5.16
CA ASN A 391 -22.33 0.04 -6.39
C ASN A 391 -22.13 1.05 -7.54
N ALA A 392 -21.38 0.67 -8.56
CA ALA A 392 -20.97 1.56 -9.65
C ALA A 392 -22.12 1.99 -10.59
N GLU A 393 -23.26 1.28 -10.57
CA GLU A 393 -24.42 1.60 -11.38
C GLU A 393 -25.38 2.54 -10.67
N SER A 394 -25.69 2.21 -9.41
CA SER A 394 -26.70 2.95 -8.63
C SER A 394 -26.13 4.02 -7.70
N GLY A 395 -24.80 4.07 -7.50
CA GLY A 395 -24.16 4.94 -6.51
C GLY A 395 -24.48 4.59 -5.05
N LYS A 396 -25.16 3.46 -4.78
CA LYS A 396 -25.52 3.06 -3.41
C LYS A 396 -24.33 2.59 -2.62
N PHE A 397 -24.26 3.01 -1.35
CA PHE A 397 -23.23 2.67 -0.38
C PHE A 397 -23.66 1.49 0.49
N SER A 398 -22.67 0.66 0.85
CA SER A 398 -22.78 -0.34 1.90
C SER A 398 -21.49 -0.35 2.71
N ILE A 399 -21.59 -0.25 4.05
CA ILE A 399 -20.40 -0.35 4.90
C ILE A 399 -19.83 -1.76 4.76
N THR A 400 -18.54 -1.84 4.50
CA THR A 400 -17.84 -3.12 4.34
C THR A 400 -16.97 -3.41 5.56
N ILE A 401 -16.25 -2.40 6.04
CA ILE A 401 -15.37 -2.53 7.19
C ILE A 401 -15.55 -1.30 8.08
N PRO A 402 -16.19 -1.43 9.25
CA PRO A 402 -16.21 -0.38 10.27
C PRO A 402 -14.87 -0.40 11.03
N LEU A 403 -13.83 0.23 10.44
CA LEU A 403 -12.47 0.20 10.98
C LEU A 403 -12.42 0.76 12.40
N GLN A 404 -13.15 1.84 12.66
CA GLN A 404 -13.12 2.51 13.96
C GLN A 404 -13.69 1.66 15.10
N ASP A 405 -14.51 0.63 14.78
CA ASP A 405 -15.05 -0.32 15.76
C ASP A 405 -14.09 -1.48 16.02
N GLN A 406 -13.05 -1.66 15.18
CA GLN A 406 -12.17 -2.82 15.23
C GLN A 406 -10.74 -2.47 15.65
N VAL A 407 -10.34 -1.21 15.54
CA VAL A 407 -8.98 -0.77 15.87
C VAL A 407 -9.02 0.48 16.75
N SER A 408 -8.08 0.58 17.69
CA SER A 408 -8.00 1.71 18.63
C SER A 408 -7.35 2.96 18.06
N THR A 409 -6.57 2.82 16.99
CA THR A 409 -5.86 3.93 16.32
C THR A 409 -6.55 4.32 15.04
N PRO A 410 -6.68 5.62 14.72
CA PRO A 410 -7.26 6.06 13.46
C PRO A 410 -6.48 5.51 12.26
N ILE A 411 -7.19 4.98 11.30
CA ILE A 411 -6.62 4.53 10.01
C ILE A 411 -7.05 5.51 8.93
N ASP A 412 -6.06 6.16 8.32
CA ASP A 412 -6.21 6.97 7.11
C ASP A 412 -5.90 6.05 5.91
N VAL A 413 -6.95 5.52 5.30
CA VAL A 413 -6.85 4.48 4.25
C VAL A 413 -6.13 5.04 3.01
N TYR A 414 -5.15 4.28 2.51
CA TYR A 414 -4.35 4.64 1.36
C TYR A 414 -3.94 3.40 0.57
N LYS A 415 -3.73 3.54 -0.74
CA LYS A 415 -3.27 2.44 -1.63
C LYS A 415 -4.01 1.13 -1.39
N MET A 416 -5.24 1.02 -1.86
CA MET A 416 -6.00 -0.23 -1.76
C MET A 416 -5.76 -1.14 -2.95
N VAL A 417 -5.77 -2.47 -2.70
CA VAL A 417 -5.70 -3.52 -3.72
C VAL A 417 -6.73 -4.61 -3.40
N VAL A 418 -7.50 -5.02 -4.40
CA VAL A 418 -8.45 -6.14 -4.30
C VAL A 418 -7.85 -7.37 -4.99
N SER A 419 -7.94 -8.54 -4.35
CA SER A 419 -7.48 -9.79 -4.95
C SER A 419 -8.29 -10.14 -6.20
N SER A 420 -7.71 -10.91 -7.14
CA SER A 420 -8.42 -11.32 -8.36
C SER A 420 -9.62 -12.20 -8.08
N SER A 421 -9.59 -12.95 -6.97
CA SER A 421 -10.74 -13.73 -6.51
C SER A 421 -11.85 -12.88 -5.89
N GLY A 422 -11.61 -11.60 -5.62
CA GLY A 422 -12.53 -10.72 -4.88
C GLY A 422 -12.68 -11.08 -3.39
N LYS A 423 -11.84 -11.98 -2.86
CA LYS A 423 -11.97 -12.46 -1.47
C LYS A 423 -11.23 -11.59 -0.46
N TYR A 424 -10.20 -10.89 -0.89
CA TYR A 424 -9.33 -10.13 0.01
C TYR A 424 -9.16 -8.70 -0.46
N LEU A 425 -9.07 -7.80 0.50
CA LEU A 425 -8.73 -6.40 0.33
C LEU A 425 -7.47 -6.10 1.14
N LEU A 426 -6.48 -5.50 0.50
CA LEU A 426 -5.32 -4.92 1.15
C LEU A 426 -5.44 -3.40 1.17
N PHE A 427 -4.94 -2.78 2.22
CA PHE A 427 -4.81 -1.34 2.29
C PHE A 427 -3.70 -0.93 3.25
N GLN A 428 -3.17 0.24 3.02
CA GLN A 428 -2.14 0.86 3.84
C GLN A 428 -2.76 1.93 4.73
N ASN A 429 -2.27 2.09 5.95
CA ASN A 429 -2.54 3.29 6.73
C ASN A 429 -1.54 4.38 6.36
N LYS A 430 -2.02 5.52 5.86
CA LYS A 430 -1.17 6.66 5.45
C LYS A 430 -0.31 7.21 6.58
N ASN A 431 -0.79 7.13 7.83
CA ASN A 431 -0.13 7.74 8.99
C ASN A 431 1.20 7.07 9.36
N ASP A 432 1.31 5.75 9.16
CA ASP A 432 2.46 4.95 9.59
C ASP A 432 2.95 3.97 8.52
N LEU A 433 2.28 3.93 7.37
CA LEU A 433 2.54 3.04 6.23
C LEU A 433 2.46 1.55 6.57
N THR A 434 1.74 1.17 7.62
CA THR A 434 1.47 -0.23 7.98
C THR A 434 0.52 -0.88 7.00
N LEU A 435 0.64 -2.20 6.82
CA LEU A 435 -0.19 -2.96 5.88
C LEU A 435 -1.29 -3.74 6.60
N TRP A 436 -2.50 -3.61 6.11
CA TRP A 436 -3.69 -4.28 6.60
C TRP A 436 -4.32 -5.18 5.55
N LYS A 437 -4.87 -6.29 5.99
CA LYS A 437 -5.61 -7.26 5.19
C LYS A 437 -7.00 -7.47 5.75
N TYR A 438 -7.99 -7.50 4.87
CA TYR A 438 -9.36 -7.84 5.21
C TYR A 438 -9.90 -8.98 4.33
N ASN A 439 -10.60 -9.93 4.96
CA ASN A 439 -11.29 -10.99 4.25
C ASN A 439 -12.75 -10.55 3.97
N LEU A 440 -13.09 -10.39 2.69
CA LEU A 440 -14.39 -9.94 2.22
C LEU A 440 -15.47 -11.04 2.26
N THR A 441 -15.09 -12.32 2.38
CA THR A 441 -15.99 -13.48 2.25
C THR A 441 -16.36 -14.15 3.57
N LEU A 442 -15.69 -13.83 4.68
CA LEU A 442 -16.08 -14.34 6.00
C LEU A 442 -17.28 -13.54 6.50
N GLU A 443 -18.38 -14.20 6.84
CA GLU A 443 -19.57 -13.66 7.52
C GLU A 443 -19.42 -13.69 9.04
#